data_9aa0bd8cd81e2d36b28d497e6b50692b
#
_entry.id   9aa0bd8cd81e2d36b28d497e6b50692b
#
_cell.length_a   1.000
_cell.length_b   1.000
_cell.length_c   1.000
_cell.angle_alpha   90.00
_cell.angle_beta   90.00
_cell.angle_gamma   90.00
#
_symmetry.space_group_name_H-M   'P 1'
#
loop_
_entity.id
_entity.type
_entity.pdbx_description
1 polymer ?
#
loop_
_entity_poly.entity_id
_entity_poly.type
_entity_poly.pdbx_seq_one_letter_code
_entity_poly.pdbx_strand_id
1 'polypeptide(L)'
;MTTMDIKELLNRTDRFAANAGCRITEVDDRHAVAEMTVTTMHLNGGNVCQGGALFTLADLAIAAWMNYNGKLTFGINNSIMFVSSAREGDVLRAEAIGICDHHKIPAVEVRVTNQDGRLICHVTGMGYRKNSNVPTEETK
;
A
#
# COMPACT_ATOMS: atom_id res chain seq x y z
N MET A 1 -19.30 -17.84 9.46
CA MET A 1 -18.92 -16.91 8.40
C MET A 1 -17.42 -16.84 8.32
N THR A 2 -16.85 -17.10 7.16
CA THR A 2 -15.42 -17.05 6.97
C THR A 2 -14.94 -15.60 7.05
N THR A 3 -13.91 -15.36 7.85
CA THR A 3 -13.27 -14.05 7.89
C THR A 3 -12.62 -13.78 6.53
N MET A 4 -12.89 -12.62 5.96
CA MET A 4 -12.28 -12.22 4.70
C MET A 4 -10.78 -12.06 4.87
N ASP A 5 -10.00 -12.73 4.02
CA ASP A 5 -8.55 -12.52 3.97
C ASP A 5 -8.29 -11.35 3.02
N ILE A 6 -8.14 -10.16 3.60
CA ILE A 6 -7.97 -8.94 2.84
C ILE A 6 -6.66 -8.95 2.04
N LYS A 7 -5.62 -9.59 2.57
CA LYS A 7 -4.34 -9.69 1.86
C LYS A 7 -4.50 -10.44 0.55
N GLU A 8 -5.09 -11.62 0.59
CA GLU A 8 -5.29 -12.41 -0.63
C GLU A 8 -6.27 -11.75 -1.58
N LEU A 9 -7.34 -11.17 -1.05
CA LEU A 9 -8.33 -10.50 -1.87
C LEU A 9 -7.71 -9.34 -2.65
N LEU A 10 -7.03 -8.42 -1.98
CA LEU A 10 -6.45 -7.25 -2.64
C LEU A 10 -5.29 -7.62 -3.56
N ASN A 11 -4.50 -8.64 -3.23
CA ASN A 11 -3.44 -9.11 -4.12
C ASN A 11 -3.99 -9.62 -5.46
N ARG A 12 -5.25 -10.10 -5.48
CA ARG A 12 -5.91 -10.51 -6.72
C ARG A 12 -6.68 -9.39 -7.40
N THR A 13 -7.33 -8.52 -6.63
CA THR A 13 -8.30 -7.57 -7.19
C THR A 13 -7.72 -6.19 -7.45
N ASP A 14 -6.64 -5.80 -6.78
CA ASP A 14 -5.93 -4.56 -7.12
C ASP A 14 -5.00 -4.84 -8.31
N ARG A 15 -5.58 -4.71 -9.48
CA ARG A 15 -4.93 -5.12 -10.75
C ARG A 15 -3.76 -4.24 -11.10
N PHE A 16 -3.88 -2.95 -10.84
CA PHE A 16 -2.79 -2.01 -11.14
C PHE A 16 -1.57 -2.31 -10.29
N ALA A 17 -1.75 -2.50 -8.97
CA ALA A 17 -0.65 -2.82 -8.07
C ALA A 17 -0.02 -4.17 -8.42
N ALA A 18 -0.84 -5.18 -8.72
CA ALA A 18 -0.34 -6.50 -9.12
C ALA A 18 0.50 -6.41 -10.40
N ASN A 19 0.04 -5.66 -11.40
CA ASN A 19 0.78 -5.46 -12.65
C ASN A 19 2.08 -4.69 -12.43
N ALA A 20 2.14 -3.83 -11.43
CA ALA A 20 3.35 -3.12 -11.06
C ALA A 20 4.31 -4.00 -10.24
N GLY A 21 3.93 -5.22 -9.88
CA GLY A 21 4.76 -6.10 -9.09
C GLY A 21 4.67 -5.87 -7.60
N CYS A 22 3.66 -5.15 -7.13
CA CYS A 22 3.42 -4.92 -5.71
C CYS A 22 2.60 -6.05 -5.10
N ARG A 23 2.95 -6.44 -3.89
CA ARG A 23 2.26 -7.54 -3.21
C ARG A 23 2.20 -7.30 -1.71
N ILE A 24 1.00 -7.46 -1.13
CA ILE A 24 0.82 -7.42 0.32
C ILE A 24 1.38 -8.73 0.91
N THR A 25 2.26 -8.61 1.90
CA THR A 25 2.88 -9.76 2.56
C THR A 25 2.32 -10.01 3.95
N GLU A 26 1.89 -8.96 4.66
CA GLU A 26 1.25 -9.13 5.97
C GLU A 26 0.28 -7.99 6.24
N VAL A 27 -0.74 -8.27 7.03
CA VAL A 27 -1.70 -7.28 7.48
C VAL A 27 -2.35 -7.74 8.79
N ASP A 28 -2.49 -6.81 9.72
CA ASP A 28 -3.28 -7.00 10.93
C ASP A 28 -4.03 -5.70 11.27
N ASP A 29 -4.59 -5.60 12.48
CA ASP A 29 -5.37 -4.43 12.87
C ASP A 29 -4.53 -3.16 13.10
N ARG A 30 -3.20 -3.29 13.17
CA ARG A 30 -2.29 -2.18 13.46
C ARG A 30 -1.44 -1.76 12.28
N HIS A 31 -1.10 -2.69 11.39
CA HIS A 31 -0.20 -2.39 10.28
C HIS A 31 -0.43 -3.32 9.10
N ALA A 32 0.15 -2.94 7.97
CA ALA A 32 0.23 -3.77 6.78
C ALA A 32 1.57 -3.57 6.11
N VAL A 33 2.05 -4.61 5.42
CA VAL A 33 3.30 -4.56 4.67
C VAL A 33 3.04 -4.98 3.24
N ALA A 34 3.58 -4.23 2.29
CA ALA A 34 3.63 -4.59 0.88
C ALA A 34 5.07 -4.51 0.38
N GLU A 35 5.40 -5.32 -0.60
CA GLU A 35 6.74 -5.39 -1.16
C GLU A 35 6.72 -5.28 -2.68
N MET A 36 7.82 -4.75 -3.23
CA MET A 36 8.03 -4.64 -4.67
C MET A 36 9.53 -4.66 -4.94
N THR A 37 9.97 -5.50 -5.88
CA THR A 37 11.34 -5.45 -6.38
C THR A 37 11.38 -4.47 -7.56
N VAL A 38 12.31 -3.51 -7.52
CA VAL A 38 12.47 -2.53 -8.60
C VAL A 38 13.09 -3.21 -9.82
N THR A 39 12.37 -3.14 -10.93
CA THR A 39 12.85 -3.66 -12.23
C THR A 39 13.01 -2.49 -13.20
N THR A 40 13.50 -2.78 -14.41
CA THR A 40 13.65 -1.74 -15.44
C THR A 40 12.34 -1.05 -15.77
N MET A 41 11.21 -1.74 -15.68
CA MET A 41 9.90 -1.13 -15.98
C MET A 41 9.50 -0.05 -14.97
N HIS A 42 10.09 -0.04 -13.78
CA HIS A 42 9.78 0.96 -12.77
C HIS A 42 10.63 2.23 -12.90
N LEU A 43 11.65 2.22 -13.76
CA LEU A 43 12.62 3.31 -13.81
C LEU A 43 12.09 4.52 -14.57
N ASN A 44 12.40 5.70 -14.07
CA ASN A 44 12.12 6.96 -14.74
C ASN A 44 13.27 7.37 -15.67
N GLY A 45 13.19 8.54 -16.26
CA GLY A 45 14.23 9.07 -17.14
C GLY A 45 15.58 9.30 -16.47
N GLY A 46 15.64 9.34 -15.16
CA GLY A 46 16.87 9.45 -14.38
C GLY A 46 17.44 8.09 -13.91
N ASN A 47 16.89 6.98 -14.39
CA ASN A 47 17.30 5.62 -14.04
C ASN A 47 17.14 5.29 -12.55
N VAL A 48 16.14 5.88 -11.90
CA VAL A 48 15.73 5.51 -10.56
C VAL A 48 14.24 5.20 -10.55
N CYS A 49 13.78 4.50 -9.52
CA CYS A 49 12.37 4.11 -9.42
C CYS A 49 11.47 5.34 -9.47
N GLN A 50 10.50 5.32 -10.37
CA GLN A 50 9.57 6.42 -10.54
C GLN A 50 8.73 6.62 -9.27
N GLY A 51 8.48 7.88 -8.93
CA GLY A 51 7.69 8.22 -7.75
C GLY A 51 6.29 7.61 -7.76
N GLY A 52 5.68 7.49 -8.94
CA GLY A 52 4.37 6.84 -9.08
C GLY A 52 4.39 5.36 -8.69
N ALA A 53 5.49 4.65 -8.98
CA ALA A 53 5.65 3.26 -8.56
C ALA A 53 5.79 3.17 -7.04
N LEU A 54 6.56 4.06 -6.44
CA LEU A 54 6.70 4.14 -4.98
C LEU A 54 5.35 4.43 -4.31
N PHE A 55 4.59 5.36 -4.89
CA PHE A 55 3.26 5.69 -4.35
C PHE A 55 2.31 4.49 -4.49
N THR A 56 2.33 3.78 -5.62
CA THR A 56 1.49 2.59 -5.82
C THR A 56 1.76 1.55 -4.74
N LEU A 57 3.03 1.32 -4.43
CA LEU A 57 3.42 0.39 -3.37
C LEU A 57 2.89 0.84 -2.01
N ALA A 58 3.11 2.11 -1.66
CA ALA A 58 2.63 2.66 -0.39
C ALA A 58 1.10 2.62 -0.31
N ASP A 59 0.41 2.96 -1.39
CA ASP A 59 -1.05 2.98 -1.43
C ASP A 59 -1.65 1.59 -1.24
N LEU A 60 -1.00 0.56 -1.77
CA LEU A 60 -1.44 -0.82 -1.56
C LEU A 60 -1.36 -1.20 -0.08
N ALA A 61 -0.27 -0.85 0.60
CA ALA A 61 -0.13 -1.09 2.03
C ALA A 61 -1.20 -0.34 2.83
N ILE A 62 -1.47 0.91 2.45
CA ILE A 62 -2.55 1.71 3.06
C ILE A 62 -3.89 1.02 2.90
N ALA A 63 -4.21 0.60 1.67
CA ALA A 63 -5.48 -0.06 1.38
C ALA A 63 -5.66 -1.34 2.20
N ALA A 64 -4.59 -2.13 2.35
CA ALA A 64 -4.63 -3.35 3.12
C ALA A 64 -5.02 -3.08 4.58
N TRP A 65 -4.38 -2.11 5.22
CA TRP A 65 -4.70 -1.79 6.61
C TRP A 65 -6.08 -1.15 6.75
N MET A 66 -6.41 -0.19 5.88
CA MET A 66 -7.68 0.53 5.97
C MET A 66 -8.91 -0.35 5.73
N ASN A 67 -8.75 -1.41 4.92
CA ASN A 67 -9.84 -2.32 4.59
C ASN A 67 -9.80 -3.63 5.39
N TYR A 68 -8.90 -3.73 6.36
CA TYR A 68 -8.68 -4.96 7.12
C TYR A 68 -9.94 -5.44 7.82
N ASN A 69 -10.76 -4.52 8.33
CA ASN A 69 -12.01 -4.86 9.02
C ASN A 69 -13.16 -5.24 8.07
N GLY A 70 -12.93 -5.22 6.76
CA GLY A 70 -13.92 -5.61 5.75
C GLY A 70 -14.81 -4.46 5.25
N LYS A 71 -14.70 -3.27 5.82
CA LYS A 71 -15.46 -2.10 5.36
C LYS A 71 -14.69 -1.35 4.28
N LEU A 72 -15.35 -1.10 3.15
CA LEU A 72 -14.73 -0.43 2.01
C LEU A 72 -14.27 0.97 2.39
N THR A 73 -12.97 1.21 2.27
CA THR A 73 -12.33 2.46 2.63
C THR A 73 -11.46 2.93 1.48
N PHE A 74 -11.65 4.16 1.04
CA PHE A 74 -10.82 4.78 0.00
C PHE A 74 -9.94 5.86 0.59
N GLY A 75 -8.73 6.01 0.05
CA GLY A 75 -7.89 7.16 0.37
C GLY A 75 -8.51 8.45 -0.17
N ILE A 76 -8.53 9.49 0.65
CA ILE A 76 -9.05 10.80 0.25
C ILE A 76 -7.99 11.89 0.26
N ASN A 77 -6.88 11.67 0.97
CA ASN A 77 -5.79 12.64 1.00
C ASN A 77 -4.52 11.90 1.40
N ASN A 78 -3.49 11.98 0.56
CA ASN A 78 -2.18 11.43 0.85
C ASN A 78 -1.11 12.47 0.53
N SER A 79 -0.12 12.56 1.41
CA SER A 79 1.07 13.38 1.19
C SER A 79 2.28 12.47 1.17
N ILE A 80 3.07 12.54 0.10
CA ILE A 80 4.26 11.71 -0.06
C ILE A 80 5.52 12.59 -0.11
N MET A 81 6.54 12.16 0.64
CA MET A 81 7.85 12.80 0.62
C MET A 81 8.86 11.79 0.08
N PHE A 82 9.53 12.12 -1.01
CA PHE A 82 10.58 11.29 -1.59
C PHE A 82 11.90 11.68 -0.94
N VAL A 83 12.48 10.75 -0.19
CA VAL A 83 13.67 11.03 0.66
C VAL A 83 14.94 10.56 -0.02
N SER A 84 14.90 9.39 -0.63
CA SER A 84 16.06 8.78 -1.32
C SER A 84 15.61 8.08 -2.58
N SER A 85 16.54 7.89 -3.51
CA SER A 85 16.26 7.16 -4.74
C SER A 85 16.32 5.66 -4.50
N ALA A 86 15.37 4.94 -5.07
CA ALA A 86 15.44 3.48 -5.18
C ALA A 86 15.95 3.10 -6.56
N ARG A 87 16.78 2.06 -6.63
CA ARG A 87 17.46 1.65 -7.88
C ARG A 87 16.98 0.28 -8.31
N GLU A 88 17.22 -0.03 -9.57
CA GLU A 88 16.93 -1.37 -10.09
C GLU A 88 17.59 -2.43 -9.21
N GLY A 89 16.81 -3.45 -8.86
CA GLY A 89 17.25 -4.53 -7.99
C GLY A 89 16.93 -4.32 -6.51
N ASP A 90 16.60 -3.09 -6.10
CA ASP A 90 16.20 -2.85 -4.72
C ASP A 90 14.90 -3.60 -4.40
N VAL A 91 14.86 -4.20 -3.22
CA VAL A 91 13.64 -4.82 -2.68
C VAL A 91 13.03 -3.82 -1.70
N LEU A 92 11.89 -3.27 -2.08
CA LEU A 92 11.23 -2.22 -1.31
C LEU A 92 10.16 -2.82 -0.42
N ARG A 93 10.10 -2.32 0.81
CA ARG A 93 9.12 -2.71 1.82
C ARG A 93 8.37 -1.46 2.27
N ALA A 94 7.07 -1.44 2.01
CA ALA A 94 6.19 -0.39 2.49
C ALA A 94 5.47 -0.90 3.73
N GLU A 95 5.70 -0.25 4.86
CA GLU A 95 4.97 -0.55 6.09
C GLU A 95 4.00 0.57 6.40
N ALA A 96 2.71 0.27 6.33
CA ALA A 96 1.65 1.17 6.74
C ALA A 96 1.34 0.91 8.22
N ILE A 97 1.37 1.97 9.01
CA ILE A 97 1.12 1.91 10.45
C ILE A 97 -0.11 2.78 10.73
N GLY A 98 -1.13 2.19 11.34
CA GLY A 98 -2.32 2.95 11.71
C GLY A 98 -2.00 3.97 12.79
N ILE A 99 -2.33 5.24 12.52
CA ILE A 99 -2.22 6.31 13.48
C ILE A 99 -3.50 6.42 14.30
N CYS A 100 -4.63 6.35 13.60
CA CYS A 100 -5.95 6.42 14.22
C CYS A 100 -6.93 5.60 13.38
N ASP A 101 -7.53 4.58 13.97
CA ASP A 101 -8.55 3.77 13.30
C ASP A 101 -9.94 4.39 13.53
N HIS A 102 -10.10 5.63 13.06
CA HIS A 102 -11.36 6.34 13.17
C HIS A 102 -12.43 5.63 12.34
N HIS A 103 -13.66 5.58 12.87
CA HIS A 103 -14.73 4.82 12.22
C HIS A 103 -15.09 5.37 10.82
N LYS A 104 -14.83 6.64 10.55
CA LYS A 104 -15.12 7.28 9.25
C LYS A 104 -13.87 7.74 8.50
N ILE A 105 -12.87 8.28 9.19
CA ILE A 105 -11.70 8.90 8.56
C ILE A 105 -10.41 8.37 9.19
N PRO A 106 -10.07 7.09 8.94
CA PRO A 106 -8.83 6.52 9.48
C PRO A 106 -7.61 7.25 8.94
N ALA A 107 -6.59 7.35 9.76
CA ALA A 107 -5.31 7.99 9.41
C ALA A 107 -4.17 6.99 9.52
N VAL A 108 -3.19 7.13 8.63
CA VAL A 108 -2.11 6.16 8.46
C VAL A 108 -0.79 6.86 8.14
N GLU A 109 0.30 6.23 8.51
CA GLU A 109 1.66 6.60 8.12
C GLU A 109 2.29 5.43 7.39
N VAL A 110 3.07 5.68 6.34
CA VAL A 110 3.78 4.63 5.60
C VAL A 110 5.26 4.99 5.49
N ARG A 111 6.10 4.01 5.79
CA ARG A 111 7.55 4.10 5.56
C ARG A 111 7.90 3.09 4.48
N VAL A 112 8.53 3.56 3.40
CA VAL A 112 9.05 2.68 2.34
C VAL A 112 10.56 2.65 2.50
N THR A 113 11.10 1.45 2.74
CA THR A 113 12.53 1.22 2.93
C THR A 113 13.04 0.20 1.91
N ASN A 114 14.33 0.25 1.61
CA ASN A 114 14.97 -0.78 0.80
C ASN A 114 15.53 -1.91 1.67
N GLN A 115 16.20 -2.89 1.06
CA GLN A 115 16.73 -4.05 1.75
C GLN A 115 17.80 -3.70 2.82
N ASP A 116 18.40 -2.54 2.72
CA ASP A 116 19.41 -2.07 3.69
C ASP A 116 18.78 -1.24 4.81
N GLY A 117 17.44 -1.12 4.82
CA GLY A 117 16.72 -0.31 5.81
C GLY A 117 16.75 1.18 5.53
N ARG A 118 17.25 1.60 4.36
CA ARG A 118 17.28 3.01 3.99
C ARG A 118 15.88 3.51 3.67
N LEU A 119 15.50 4.64 4.27
CA LEU A 119 14.21 5.26 3.98
C LEU A 119 14.19 5.83 2.55
N ILE A 120 13.27 5.34 1.73
CA ILE A 120 13.11 5.79 0.34
C ILE A 120 12.03 6.86 0.25
N CYS A 121 10.86 6.62 0.83
CA CYS A 121 9.82 7.64 0.89
C CYS A 121 8.97 7.47 2.13
N HIS A 122 8.24 8.53 2.46
CA HIS A 122 7.36 8.59 3.62
C HIS A 122 6.01 9.14 3.18
N VAL A 123 4.93 8.50 3.60
CA VAL A 123 3.57 8.90 3.25
C VAL A 123 2.76 9.08 4.52
N THR A 124 1.96 10.13 4.56
CA THR A 124 0.87 10.25 5.52
C THR A 124 -0.43 10.29 4.75
N GLY A 125 -1.45 9.63 5.27
CA GLY A 125 -2.70 9.51 4.54
C GLY A 125 -3.91 9.47 5.43
N MET A 126 -5.04 9.77 4.81
CA MET A 126 -6.35 9.71 5.42
C MET A 126 -7.32 9.06 4.43
N GLY A 127 -8.20 8.20 4.95
CA GLY A 127 -9.22 7.54 4.15
C GLY A 127 -10.61 7.96 4.56
N TYR A 128 -11.58 7.54 3.75
CA TYR A 128 -13.01 7.64 4.07
C TYR A 128 -13.61 6.24 4.06
N ARG A 129 -14.17 5.84 5.18
CA ARG A 129 -14.75 4.50 5.36
C ARG A 129 -16.24 4.53 5.06
N LYS A 130 -16.63 3.74 4.07
CA LYS A 130 -18.03 3.61 3.68
C LYS A 130 -18.75 2.59 4.57
N ASN A 131 -20.07 2.57 4.50
CA ASN A 131 -20.86 1.58 5.24
C ASN A 131 -20.92 0.23 4.52
N SER A 132 -20.51 0.19 3.25
CA SER A 132 -20.51 -1.04 2.44
C SER A 132 -19.26 -1.88 2.71
N ASN A 133 -19.36 -3.17 2.40
CA ASN A 133 -18.24 -4.09 2.52
C ASN A 133 -17.30 -3.99 1.32
N VAL A 134 -16.05 -4.40 1.51
CA VAL A 134 -15.09 -4.52 0.42
C VAL A 134 -15.66 -5.51 -0.61
N PRO A 135 -15.71 -5.15 -1.92
CA PRO A 135 -16.20 -6.08 -2.94
C PRO A 135 -15.35 -7.34 -3.04
N THR A 136 -16.01 -8.48 -3.18
CA THR A 136 -15.33 -9.74 -3.52
C THR A 136 -15.47 -9.97 -5.02
N GLU A 137 -14.75 -10.98 -5.54
CA GLU A 137 -14.84 -11.34 -6.95
C GLU A 137 -16.27 -11.75 -7.35
N GLU A 138 -17.06 -12.23 -6.40
CA GLU A 138 -18.42 -12.69 -6.59
C GLU A 138 -19.44 -11.55 -6.64
N THR A 139 -19.07 -10.36 -6.20
CA THR A 139 -19.98 -9.20 -6.08
C THR A 139 -19.77 -8.15 -7.17
N LYS A 140 -19.16 -8.52 -8.27
CA LYS A 140 -18.94 -7.62 -9.42
C LYS A 140 -20.25 -7.29 -10.15
#